data_77a07cd7b25514f14f5c60c0bff743ae
#
_entry.id   77a07cd7b25514f14f5c60c0bff743ae
#
_cell.length_a   1.000
_cell.length_b   1.000
_cell.length_c   1.000
_cell.angle_alpha   90.00
_cell.angle_beta   90.00
_cell.angle_gamma   90.00
#
_symmetry.space_group_name_H-M   'P 1'
#
loop_
_entity.id
_entity.type
_entity.pdbx_description
1 polymer ?
#
loop_
_entity_poly.entity_id
_entity_poly.type
_entity_poly.pdbx_seq_one_letter_code
_entity_poly.pdbx_strand_id
1 'polypeptide(L)'
;LGLVGSEMCIRDRYIYTTDRIDYKPFVLKNEQGIFVDNEEQVKKITYFLNLLFRKEKFRNGQLPILTRAMSNLSVIGLLPTGSGKSLTYQIAALLQPGITIVIDPLVSLMKDQYDGLRKASIDSCTFINSTVSDKSKREELMERSLVQFVFLSPERLCIRSFRSRLHNMQDLHVYFAYGVIDEVHCVSEWGHDFRFTYLHLGRNLYNYVLPKQSAIRPDR
;
A
#
# COMPACT_ATOMS: atom_id res chain seq x y z
N LEU A 1 -21.12 7.91 3.65
CA LEU A 1 -20.96 9.32 3.32
C LEU A 1 -19.46 9.64 3.32
N GLY A 2 -18.77 9.18 2.30
CA GLY A 2 -17.34 9.41 2.14
C GLY A 2 -17.06 10.73 1.45
N LEU A 3 -17.18 11.84 2.15
CA LEU A 3 -16.89 13.18 1.62
C LEU A 3 -15.57 13.77 2.13
N VAL A 4 -14.80 13.01 2.90
CA VAL A 4 -13.53 13.53 3.45
C VAL A 4 -12.50 13.80 2.36
N GLY A 5 -12.52 13.03 1.27
CA GLY A 5 -11.66 13.28 0.10
C GLY A 5 -12.11 14.44 -0.77
N SER A 6 -13.40 14.72 -0.81
CA SER A 6 -13.96 15.81 -1.62
C SER A 6 -13.77 17.18 -0.97
N GLU A 7 -13.84 17.28 0.35
CA GLU A 7 -13.64 18.56 1.04
C GLU A 7 -12.22 19.10 0.92
N MET A 8 -11.21 18.24 0.88
CA MET A 8 -9.83 18.68 0.64
C MET A 8 -9.57 19.13 -0.80
N CYS A 9 -10.30 18.60 -1.76
CA CYS A 9 -10.21 19.03 -3.17
C CYS A 9 -11.08 20.25 -3.49
N ILE A 10 -12.12 20.51 -2.70
CA ILE A 10 -13.10 21.57 -2.98
C ILE A 10 -12.64 22.93 -2.44
N ARG A 11 -11.67 22.98 -1.52
CA ARG A 11 -11.26 24.23 -0.88
C ARG A 11 -10.72 25.28 -1.85
N ASP A 12 -10.20 24.90 -3.00
CA ASP A 12 -9.57 25.79 -3.96
C ASP A 12 -10.20 25.80 -5.37
N ARG A 13 -11.29 25.05 -5.59
CA ARG A 13 -11.96 25.00 -6.89
C ARG A 13 -13.47 24.97 -6.72
N TYR A 14 -14.13 26.05 -7.14
CA TYR A 14 -15.57 26.05 -7.31
C TYR A 14 -15.89 25.36 -8.64
N ILE A 15 -16.48 24.18 -8.57
CA ILE A 15 -17.04 23.51 -9.76
C ILE A 15 -18.54 23.88 -9.79
N TYR A 16 -18.89 24.71 -10.75
CA TYR A 16 -20.30 24.98 -11.04
C TYR A 16 -20.75 23.96 -12.07
N THR A 17 -21.69 23.12 -11.69
CA THR A 17 -22.38 22.22 -12.61
C THR A 17 -23.86 22.51 -12.56
N THR A 18 -24.51 22.58 -13.73
CA THR A 18 -25.95 22.71 -13.86
C THR A 18 -26.65 21.35 -13.78
N ASP A 19 -25.87 20.27 -13.89
CA ASP A 19 -26.39 18.92 -13.90
C ASP A 19 -26.25 18.27 -12.51
N ARG A 20 -27.28 17.55 -12.10
CA ARG A 20 -27.24 16.72 -10.91
C ARG A 20 -26.36 15.50 -11.18
N ILE A 21 -25.29 15.36 -10.43
CA ILE A 21 -24.42 14.20 -10.50
C ILE A 21 -24.87 13.18 -9.48
N ASP A 22 -25.41 12.05 -9.93
CA ASP A 22 -25.75 10.91 -9.09
C ASP A 22 -24.54 10.00 -8.95
N TYR A 23 -23.92 10.02 -7.77
CA TYR A 23 -22.81 9.12 -7.45
C TYR A 23 -23.34 7.74 -7.07
N LYS A 24 -23.01 6.74 -7.88
CA LYS A 24 -23.27 5.34 -7.52
C LYS A 24 -22.11 4.83 -6.65
N PRO A 25 -22.39 4.23 -5.48
CA PRO A 25 -21.32 3.67 -4.66
C PRO A 25 -20.61 2.56 -5.40
N PHE A 26 -19.27 2.62 -5.36
CA PHE A 26 -18.42 1.58 -5.95
C PHE A 26 -18.16 0.50 -4.90
N VAL A 27 -19.07 -0.45 -4.79
CA VAL A 27 -19.01 -1.53 -3.82
C VAL A 27 -18.17 -2.67 -4.38
N LEU A 28 -17.01 -2.93 -3.76
CA LEU A 28 -16.10 -4.01 -4.14
C LEU A 28 -16.22 -5.24 -3.22
N LYS A 29 -16.64 -5.04 -1.99
CA LYS A 29 -16.73 -6.09 -0.97
C LYS A 29 -18.19 -6.38 -0.65
N ASN A 30 -18.48 -7.61 -0.27
CA ASN A 30 -19.79 -8.00 0.22
C ASN A 30 -20.02 -7.41 1.65
N GLU A 31 -21.20 -7.64 2.21
CA GLU A 31 -21.56 -7.20 3.57
C GLU A 31 -20.62 -7.75 4.66
N GLN A 32 -19.97 -8.87 4.40
CA GLN A 32 -18.97 -9.48 5.28
C GLN A 32 -17.56 -8.87 5.09
N GLY A 33 -17.40 -7.87 4.21
CA GLY A 33 -16.13 -7.21 3.92
C GLY A 33 -15.17 -8.08 3.09
N ILE A 34 -15.65 -9.12 2.44
CA ILE A 34 -14.86 -10.03 1.62
C ILE A 34 -14.99 -9.62 0.15
N PHE A 35 -13.86 -9.54 -0.55
CA PHE A 35 -13.85 -9.42 -1.99
C PHE A 35 -14.10 -10.80 -2.61
N VAL A 36 -15.11 -10.88 -3.46
CA VAL A 36 -15.44 -12.09 -4.22
C VAL A 36 -15.07 -11.84 -5.68
N ASP A 37 -14.23 -12.67 -6.27
CA ASP A 37 -13.76 -12.55 -7.65
C ASP A 37 -14.78 -13.06 -8.68
N ASN A 38 -16.04 -12.68 -8.50
CA ASN A 38 -17.05 -12.91 -9.52
C ASN A 38 -16.85 -11.95 -10.71
N GLU A 39 -17.52 -12.23 -11.81
CA GLU A 39 -17.37 -11.50 -13.06
C GLU A 39 -17.63 -9.99 -12.90
N GLU A 40 -18.61 -9.61 -12.11
CA GLU A 40 -18.94 -8.19 -11.86
C GLU A 40 -17.83 -7.48 -11.09
N GLN A 41 -17.32 -8.09 -10.03
CA GLN A 41 -16.25 -7.49 -9.20
C GLN A 41 -14.93 -7.43 -9.97
N VAL A 42 -14.65 -8.43 -10.78
CA VAL A 42 -13.48 -8.44 -11.68
C VAL A 42 -13.57 -7.30 -12.71
N LYS A 43 -14.74 -7.06 -13.31
CA LYS A 43 -14.96 -5.91 -14.20
C LYS A 43 -14.69 -4.59 -13.48
N LYS A 44 -15.18 -4.42 -12.25
CA LYS A 44 -14.96 -3.21 -11.45
C LYS A 44 -13.47 -2.97 -11.16
N ILE A 45 -12.75 -3.99 -10.73
CA ILE A 45 -11.30 -3.87 -10.47
C ILE A 45 -10.52 -3.64 -11.76
N THR A 46 -10.91 -4.27 -12.86
CA THR A 46 -10.30 -4.06 -14.18
C THR A 46 -10.50 -2.63 -14.67
N TYR A 47 -11.62 -2.00 -14.34
CA TYR A 47 -11.83 -0.58 -14.61
C TYR A 47 -10.76 0.29 -13.91
N PHE A 48 -10.46 0.03 -12.63
CA PHE A 48 -9.38 0.73 -11.92
C PHE A 48 -8.01 0.44 -12.51
N LEU A 49 -7.75 -0.80 -12.87
CA LEU A 49 -6.52 -1.18 -13.55
C LEU A 49 -6.30 -0.36 -14.83
N ASN A 50 -7.35 -0.23 -15.63
CA ASN A 50 -7.29 0.57 -16.86
C ASN A 50 -7.13 2.05 -16.57
N LEU A 51 -7.93 2.59 -15.65
CA LEU A 51 -7.94 4.01 -15.31
C LEU A 51 -6.58 4.49 -14.80
N LEU A 52 -5.98 3.77 -13.88
CA LEU A 52 -4.76 4.18 -13.17
C LEU A 52 -3.49 3.74 -13.90
N PHE A 53 -3.46 2.53 -14.41
CA PHE A 53 -2.24 1.92 -14.94
C PHE A 53 -2.29 1.68 -16.46
N ARG A 54 -3.37 2.05 -17.15
CA ARG A 54 -3.55 1.90 -18.59
C ARG A 54 -3.35 0.45 -19.06
N LYS A 55 -3.81 -0.52 -18.25
CA LYS A 55 -3.78 -1.95 -18.57
C LYS A 55 -5.20 -2.46 -18.81
N GLU A 56 -5.38 -3.25 -19.85
CA GLU A 56 -6.71 -3.75 -20.24
C GLU A 56 -7.17 -4.94 -19.41
N LYS A 57 -6.23 -5.75 -18.93
CA LYS A 57 -6.53 -6.97 -18.16
C LYS A 57 -5.42 -7.34 -17.19
N PHE A 58 -5.78 -8.07 -16.17
CA PHE A 58 -4.81 -8.70 -15.27
C PHE A 58 -4.06 -9.83 -15.98
N ARG A 59 -2.80 -10.00 -15.65
CA ARG A 59 -1.98 -11.14 -16.08
C ARG A 59 -2.28 -12.35 -15.20
N ASN A 60 -1.93 -13.54 -15.71
CA ASN A 60 -2.07 -14.79 -14.96
C ASN A 60 -1.43 -14.69 -13.57
N GLY A 61 -2.13 -15.13 -12.54
CA GLY A 61 -1.70 -15.15 -11.16
C GLY A 61 -1.87 -13.83 -10.40
N GLN A 62 -2.13 -12.69 -11.06
CA GLN A 62 -2.30 -11.41 -10.36
C GLN A 62 -3.64 -11.34 -9.60
N LEU A 63 -4.72 -11.78 -10.21
CA LEU A 63 -6.07 -11.68 -9.64
C LEU A 63 -6.23 -12.50 -8.34
N PRO A 64 -5.77 -13.75 -8.24
CA PRO A 64 -5.84 -14.49 -6.98
C PRO A 64 -5.08 -13.84 -5.83
N ILE A 65 -3.90 -13.23 -6.10
CA ILE A 65 -3.14 -12.49 -5.09
C ILE A 65 -3.93 -11.27 -4.63
N LEU A 66 -4.46 -10.51 -5.59
CA LEU A 66 -5.25 -9.31 -5.32
C LEU A 66 -6.52 -9.64 -4.53
N THR A 67 -7.26 -10.68 -4.91
CA THR A 67 -8.46 -11.14 -4.22
C THR A 67 -8.17 -11.46 -2.76
N ARG A 68 -7.08 -12.18 -2.50
CA ARG A 68 -6.68 -12.51 -1.14
C ARG A 68 -6.26 -11.28 -0.33
N ALA A 69 -5.48 -10.38 -0.94
CA ALA A 69 -5.09 -9.11 -0.31
C ALA A 69 -6.32 -8.23 -0.01
N MET A 70 -7.25 -8.10 -0.95
CA MET A 70 -8.50 -7.34 -0.78
C MET A 70 -9.41 -7.91 0.32
N SER A 71 -9.31 -9.22 0.59
CA SER A 71 -9.98 -9.87 1.72
C SER A 71 -9.20 -9.73 3.03
N ASN A 72 -8.09 -8.97 3.04
CA ASN A 72 -7.18 -8.77 4.17
C ASN A 72 -6.60 -10.08 4.73
N LEU A 73 -6.35 -11.03 3.86
CA LEU A 73 -5.66 -12.28 4.19
C LEU A 73 -4.21 -12.16 3.74
N SER A 74 -3.30 -12.65 4.59
CA SER A 74 -1.88 -12.73 4.22
C SER A 74 -1.70 -13.60 2.99
N VAL A 75 -0.81 -13.18 2.08
CA VAL A 75 -0.57 -13.87 0.80
C VAL A 75 0.92 -13.88 0.48
N ILE A 76 1.39 -14.99 -0.05
CA ILE A 76 2.70 -15.12 -0.70
C ILE A 76 2.44 -15.23 -2.19
N GLY A 77 2.87 -14.22 -2.95
CA GLY A 77 2.68 -14.16 -4.40
C GLY A 77 3.95 -14.59 -5.14
N LEU A 78 3.92 -15.77 -5.75
CA LEU A 78 5.01 -16.25 -6.60
C LEU A 78 4.65 -15.97 -8.06
N LEU A 79 5.27 -14.97 -8.63
CA LEU A 79 5.06 -14.57 -10.01
C LEU A 79 6.41 -14.41 -10.73
N PRO A 80 6.48 -14.73 -12.03
CA PRO A 80 7.70 -14.54 -12.82
C PRO A 80 8.18 -13.08 -12.82
N THR A 81 9.46 -12.88 -13.06
CA THR A 81 10.02 -11.53 -13.26
C THR A 81 9.32 -10.84 -14.44
N GLY A 82 9.04 -9.55 -14.31
CA GLY A 82 8.32 -8.79 -15.33
C GLY A 82 6.81 -9.07 -15.43
N SER A 83 6.25 -9.94 -14.61
CA SER A 83 4.79 -10.23 -14.59
C SER A 83 3.94 -9.11 -13.99
N GLY A 84 4.55 -8.06 -13.44
CA GLY A 84 3.84 -6.97 -12.79
C GLY A 84 3.39 -7.29 -11.36
N LYS A 85 4.25 -7.93 -10.57
CA LYS A 85 4.03 -8.22 -9.14
C LYS A 85 3.56 -6.99 -8.35
N SER A 86 4.25 -5.87 -8.53
CA SER A 86 3.97 -4.63 -7.81
C SER A 86 2.54 -4.12 -8.01
N LEU A 87 1.96 -4.34 -9.19
CA LEU A 87 0.61 -3.92 -9.52
C LEU A 87 -0.42 -4.54 -8.57
N THR A 88 -0.21 -5.76 -8.10
CA THR A 88 -1.14 -6.46 -7.22
C THR A 88 -1.31 -5.75 -5.88
N TYR A 89 -0.21 -5.41 -5.22
CA TYR A 89 -0.28 -4.68 -3.96
C TYR A 89 -0.61 -3.20 -4.15
N GLN A 90 -0.21 -2.59 -5.27
CA GLN A 90 -0.53 -1.19 -5.55
C GLN A 90 -2.03 -0.98 -5.71
N ILE A 91 -2.72 -1.83 -6.48
CA ILE A 91 -4.18 -1.76 -6.60
C ILE A 91 -4.86 -2.07 -5.26
N ALA A 92 -4.43 -3.12 -4.56
CA ALA A 92 -4.98 -3.45 -3.25
C ALA A 92 -4.87 -2.26 -2.27
N ALA A 93 -3.70 -1.62 -2.22
CA ALA A 93 -3.44 -0.47 -1.35
C ALA A 93 -4.31 0.74 -1.69
N LEU A 94 -4.48 1.05 -2.98
CA LEU A 94 -5.32 2.18 -3.42
C LEU A 94 -6.80 1.99 -3.09
N LEU A 95 -7.24 0.75 -2.92
CA LEU A 95 -8.63 0.40 -2.61
C LEU A 95 -8.87 0.14 -1.11
N GLN A 96 -7.87 0.37 -0.27
CA GLN A 96 -7.95 0.21 1.18
C GLN A 96 -7.53 1.50 1.90
N PRO A 97 -8.23 1.91 2.96
CA PRO A 97 -7.79 3.03 3.77
C PRO A 97 -6.53 2.65 4.56
N GLY A 98 -5.62 3.60 4.71
CA GLY A 98 -4.41 3.44 5.50
C GLY A 98 -3.13 3.43 4.67
N ILE A 99 -2.01 3.41 5.38
CA ILE A 99 -0.67 3.44 4.79
C ILE A 99 -0.24 2.03 4.41
N THR A 100 0.37 1.89 3.24
CA THR A 100 1.04 0.65 2.84
C THR A 100 2.55 0.83 2.95
N ILE A 101 3.17 0.03 3.80
CA ILE A 101 4.62 -0.08 3.89
C ILE A 101 5.08 -1.15 2.91
N VAL A 102 5.99 -0.77 2.02
CA VAL A 102 6.64 -1.68 1.08
C VAL A 102 8.12 -1.77 1.43
N ILE A 103 8.56 -2.95 1.78
CA ILE A 103 9.95 -3.22 2.13
C ILE A 103 10.64 -3.81 0.91
N ASP A 104 11.63 -3.09 0.42
CA ASP A 104 12.42 -3.46 -0.74
C ASP A 104 13.92 -3.35 -0.40
N PRO A 105 14.71 -4.38 -0.65
CA PRO A 105 16.14 -4.36 -0.35
C PRO A 105 16.95 -3.48 -1.31
N LEU A 106 16.42 -3.20 -2.50
CA LEU A 106 17.14 -2.51 -3.56
C LEU A 106 16.70 -1.05 -3.68
N VAL A 107 17.63 -0.14 -3.39
CA VAL A 107 17.38 1.32 -3.47
C VAL A 107 16.92 1.76 -4.86
N SER A 108 17.46 1.15 -5.92
CA SER A 108 17.05 1.43 -7.30
C SER A 108 15.60 1.04 -7.55
N LEU A 109 15.19 -0.15 -7.10
CA LEU A 109 13.80 -0.61 -7.25
C LEU A 109 12.81 0.25 -6.47
N MET A 110 13.16 0.66 -5.24
CA MET A 110 12.31 1.61 -4.49
C MET A 110 12.05 2.89 -5.29
N LYS A 111 13.11 3.44 -5.91
CA LYS A 111 12.98 4.63 -6.73
C LYS A 111 12.14 4.38 -7.98
N ASP A 112 12.35 3.27 -8.67
CA ASP A 112 11.59 2.91 -9.86
C ASP A 112 10.09 2.72 -9.53
N GLN A 113 9.77 2.09 -8.39
CA GLN A 113 8.40 1.95 -7.89
C GLN A 113 7.77 3.31 -7.57
N TYR A 114 8.50 4.17 -6.88
CA TYR A 114 8.07 5.53 -6.57
C TYR A 114 7.82 6.33 -7.85
N ASP A 115 8.77 6.34 -8.77
CA ASP A 115 8.65 7.06 -10.05
C ASP A 115 7.50 6.48 -10.91
N GLY A 116 7.28 5.17 -10.83
CA GLY A 116 6.16 4.49 -11.50
C GLY A 116 4.79 4.96 -10.99
N LEU A 117 4.61 5.09 -9.67
CA LEU A 117 3.38 5.61 -9.08
C LEU A 117 3.15 7.08 -9.49
N ARG A 118 4.20 7.90 -9.43
CA ARG A 118 4.09 9.30 -9.86
C ARG A 118 3.74 9.46 -11.34
N LYS A 119 4.27 8.61 -12.21
CA LYS A 119 3.87 8.55 -13.63
C LYS A 119 2.40 8.17 -13.83
N ALA A 120 1.86 7.38 -12.91
CA ALA A 120 0.43 7.06 -12.85
C ALA A 120 -0.42 8.15 -12.15
N SER A 121 0.15 9.33 -11.89
CA SER A 121 -0.48 10.45 -11.17
C SER A 121 -0.86 10.11 -9.72
N ILE A 122 -0.16 9.16 -9.11
CA ILE A 122 -0.29 8.80 -7.69
C ILE A 122 0.89 9.44 -6.95
N ASP A 123 0.66 10.60 -6.35
CA ASP A 123 1.68 11.42 -5.68
C ASP A 123 1.75 11.20 -4.17
N SER A 124 0.75 10.54 -3.58
CA SER A 124 0.72 10.17 -2.16
C SER A 124 1.69 9.03 -1.83
N CYS A 125 2.94 9.17 -2.24
CA CYS A 125 3.99 8.17 -2.05
C CYS A 125 5.32 8.80 -1.64
N THR A 126 6.12 8.06 -0.89
CA THR A 126 7.48 8.44 -0.50
C THR A 126 8.38 7.22 -0.39
N PHE A 127 9.69 7.44 -0.33
CA PHE A 127 10.66 6.39 -0.02
C PHE A 127 11.68 6.88 1.00
N ILE A 128 12.13 5.99 1.89
CA ILE A 128 13.05 6.28 2.98
C ILE A 128 14.15 5.22 2.97
N ASN A 129 15.34 5.61 2.55
CA ASN A 129 16.52 4.75 2.48
C ASN A 129 17.78 5.49 2.94
N SER A 130 18.96 4.89 2.80
CA SER A 130 20.23 5.48 3.23
C SER A 130 20.62 6.71 2.41
N THR A 131 20.19 6.82 1.16
CA THR A 131 20.65 7.84 0.21
C THR A 131 19.91 9.18 0.31
N VAL A 132 18.70 9.21 0.90
CA VAL A 132 17.95 10.46 1.04
C VAL A 132 18.44 11.29 2.21
N SER A 133 18.58 12.59 1.99
CA SER A 133 19.00 13.55 3.02
C SER A 133 17.84 14.01 3.93
N ASP A 134 16.62 14.06 3.38
CA ASP A 134 15.42 14.60 4.01
C ASP A 134 14.56 13.51 4.73
N LYS A 135 15.22 12.50 5.30
CA LYS A 135 14.56 11.35 5.96
C LYS A 135 13.52 11.75 6.98
N SER A 136 13.86 12.72 7.86
CA SER A 136 12.95 13.16 8.93
C SER A 136 11.67 13.77 8.37
N LYS A 137 11.75 14.54 7.30
CA LYS A 137 10.58 15.13 6.64
C LYS A 137 9.69 14.04 6.02
N ARG A 138 10.28 13.02 5.40
CA ARG A 138 9.54 11.90 4.79
C ARG A 138 8.87 11.02 5.85
N GLU A 139 9.53 10.84 6.99
CA GLU A 139 8.95 10.14 8.14
C GLU A 139 7.78 10.93 8.74
N GLU A 140 7.89 12.25 8.79
CA GLU A 140 6.79 13.12 9.23
C GLU A 140 5.58 13.01 8.30
N LEU A 141 5.78 12.96 6.98
CA LEU A 141 4.68 12.75 6.02
C LEU A 141 3.94 11.43 6.30
N MET A 142 4.68 10.37 6.62
CA MET A 142 4.11 9.08 7.01
C MET A 142 3.36 9.18 8.34
N GLU A 143 3.98 9.78 9.36
CA GLU A 143 3.41 9.93 10.70
C GLU A 143 2.09 10.72 10.68
N ARG A 144 2.02 11.73 9.82
CA ARG A 144 0.82 12.56 9.61
C ARG A 144 -0.19 11.97 8.61
N SER A 145 0.03 10.74 8.16
CA SER A 145 -0.84 10.05 7.16
C SER A 145 -1.03 10.84 5.84
N LEU A 146 -0.03 11.61 5.43
CA LEU A 146 -0.05 12.39 4.19
C LEU A 146 0.43 11.60 2.99
N VAL A 147 0.83 10.35 3.18
CA VAL A 147 1.26 9.43 2.12
C VAL A 147 0.55 8.08 2.29
N GLN A 148 0.21 7.47 1.18
CA GLN A 148 -0.41 6.15 1.14
C GLN A 148 0.61 5.03 0.93
N PHE A 149 1.69 5.32 0.19
CA PHE A 149 2.78 4.37 -0.04
C PHE A 149 4.08 4.86 0.59
N VAL A 150 4.71 4.00 1.38
CA VAL A 150 6.02 4.26 1.97
C VAL A 150 6.96 3.11 1.64
N PHE A 151 7.92 3.35 0.76
CA PHE A 151 8.95 2.38 0.42
C PHE A 151 10.11 2.50 1.41
N LEU A 152 10.49 1.40 2.03
CA LEU A 152 11.52 1.35 3.08
C LEU A 152 12.59 0.32 2.75
N SER A 153 13.84 0.65 3.04
CA SER A 153 14.86 -0.39 3.14
C SER A 153 14.68 -1.22 4.42
N PRO A 154 15.00 -2.53 4.40
CA PRO A 154 14.82 -3.40 5.55
C PRO A 154 15.49 -2.89 6.83
N GLU A 155 16.69 -2.28 6.71
CA GLU A 155 17.47 -1.74 7.81
C GLU A 155 16.73 -0.62 8.56
N ARG A 156 15.81 0.08 7.87
CA ARG A 156 15.07 1.18 8.48
C ARG A 156 14.23 0.72 9.67
N LEU A 157 13.65 -0.45 9.60
CA LEU A 157 12.88 -1.06 10.68
C LEU A 157 13.75 -1.49 11.88
N CYS A 158 15.07 -1.56 11.73
CA CYS A 158 15.98 -1.83 12.83
C CYS A 158 16.36 -0.58 13.61
N ILE A 159 16.13 0.61 13.07
CA ILE A 159 16.50 1.89 13.69
C ILE A 159 15.51 2.23 14.81
N ARG A 160 16.06 2.44 16.01
CA ARG A 160 15.26 2.70 17.22
C ARG A 160 14.34 3.92 17.08
N SER A 161 14.86 5.04 16.56
CA SER A 161 14.06 6.25 16.37
C SER A 161 12.89 6.05 15.41
N PHE A 162 13.10 5.28 14.34
CA PHE A 162 12.04 4.95 13.41
C PHE A 162 10.95 4.07 14.05
N ARG A 163 11.34 3.06 14.85
CA ARG A 163 10.39 2.24 15.60
C ARG A 163 9.59 3.06 16.61
N SER A 164 10.23 4.02 17.29
CA SER A 164 9.52 4.93 18.19
C SER A 164 8.46 5.75 17.46
N ARG A 165 8.73 6.21 16.22
CA ARG A 165 7.71 6.87 15.38
C ARG A 165 6.55 5.94 15.04
N LEU A 166 6.82 4.68 14.69
CA LEU A 166 5.77 3.71 14.44
C LEU A 166 4.88 3.47 15.68
N HIS A 167 5.46 3.53 16.88
CA HIS A 167 4.68 3.51 18.13
C HIS A 167 3.82 4.75 18.28
N ASN A 168 4.38 5.94 18.10
CA ASN A 168 3.62 7.19 18.17
C ASN A 168 2.44 7.19 17.18
N MET A 169 2.64 6.63 15.98
CA MET A 169 1.55 6.48 15.01
C MET A 169 0.42 5.59 15.54
N GLN A 170 0.73 4.65 16.44
CA GLN A 170 -0.29 3.85 17.11
C GLN A 170 -1.15 4.69 18.04
N ASP A 171 -0.55 5.57 18.78
CA ASP A 171 -1.24 6.46 19.70
C ASP A 171 -2.07 7.51 18.96
N LEU A 172 -1.61 7.90 17.79
CA LEU A 172 -2.30 8.84 16.89
C LEU A 172 -3.38 8.20 16.00
N HIS A 173 -3.67 6.90 16.19
CA HIS A 173 -4.63 6.14 15.38
C HIS A 173 -4.34 6.19 13.86
N VAL A 174 -3.08 6.26 13.48
CA VAL A 174 -2.67 6.12 12.08
C VAL A 174 -2.59 4.65 11.71
N TYR A 175 -3.35 4.25 10.68
CA TYR A 175 -3.53 2.86 10.32
C TYR A 175 -2.66 2.44 9.14
N PHE A 176 -2.16 1.19 9.20
CA PHE A 176 -1.49 0.53 8.10
C PHE A 176 -2.44 -0.44 7.41
N ALA A 177 -2.60 -0.29 6.10
CA ALA A 177 -3.41 -1.19 5.29
C ALA A 177 -2.66 -2.49 5.00
N TYR A 178 -1.40 -2.38 4.58
CA TYR A 178 -0.57 -3.51 4.23
C TYR A 178 0.89 -3.33 4.66
N GLY A 179 1.51 -4.45 5.02
CA GLY A 179 2.96 -4.62 5.05
C GLY A 179 3.37 -5.54 3.92
N VAL A 180 4.06 -5.01 2.93
CA VAL A 180 4.53 -5.74 1.75
C VAL A 180 6.02 -5.98 1.86
N ILE A 181 6.48 -7.20 1.62
CA ILE A 181 7.89 -7.54 1.46
C ILE A 181 8.09 -7.87 -0.02
N ASP A 182 8.73 -6.98 -0.74
CA ASP A 182 9.11 -7.22 -2.14
C ASP A 182 10.46 -7.94 -2.22
N GLU A 183 10.72 -8.61 -3.33
CA GLU A 183 11.94 -9.37 -3.61
C GLU A 183 12.39 -10.30 -2.45
N VAL A 184 11.43 -11.01 -1.85
CA VAL A 184 11.68 -11.88 -0.68
C VAL A 184 12.74 -12.96 -0.94
N HIS A 185 13.01 -13.31 -2.19
CA HIS A 185 14.06 -14.26 -2.56
C HIS A 185 15.48 -13.78 -2.18
N CYS A 186 15.69 -12.46 -2.09
CA CYS A 186 16.96 -11.90 -1.61
C CYS A 186 17.36 -12.39 -0.22
N VAL A 187 16.41 -12.85 0.58
CA VAL A 187 16.68 -13.46 1.90
C VAL A 187 17.56 -14.70 1.80
N SER A 188 17.40 -15.47 0.71
CA SER A 188 18.16 -16.71 0.50
C SER A 188 19.46 -16.49 -0.26
N GLU A 189 19.55 -15.48 -1.10
CA GLU A 189 20.67 -15.30 -2.06
C GLU A 189 21.80 -14.43 -1.54
N TRP A 190 21.54 -13.46 -0.67
CA TRP A 190 22.50 -12.38 -0.37
C TRP A 190 23.33 -12.56 0.93
N GLY A 191 23.39 -13.76 1.52
CA GLY A 191 24.33 -14.11 2.58
C GLY A 191 23.96 -13.65 3.99
N HIS A 192 24.91 -13.85 4.93
CA HIS A 192 24.66 -13.76 6.39
C HIS A 192 24.28 -12.36 6.86
N ASP A 193 24.90 -11.29 6.36
CA ASP A 193 24.64 -9.92 6.85
C ASP A 193 23.27 -9.39 6.49
N PHE A 194 22.75 -9.79 5.34
CA PHE A 194 21.41 -9.43 4.90
C PHE A 194 20.31 -10.21 5.63
N ARG A 195 20.59 -11.44 6.06
CA ARG A 195 19.63 -12.29 6.77
C ARG A 195 19.17 -11.71 8.08
N PHE A 196 20.05 -11.08 8.85
CA PHE A 196 19.66 -10.54 10.17
C PHE A 196 18.56 -9.50 10.07
N THR A 197 18.62 -8.61 9.09
CA THR A 197 17.61 -7.57 8.90
C THR A 197 16.27 -8.17 8.51
N TYR A 198 16.27 -9.15 7.62
CA TYR A 198 15.06 -9.85 7.18
C TYR A 198 14.46 -10.76 8.26
N LEU A 199 15.26 -11.41 9.10
CA LEU A 199 14.77 -12.21 10.22
C LEU A 199 13.91 -11.38 11.20
N HIS A 200 14.22 -10.11 11.34
CA HIS A 200 13.46 -9.21 12.20
C HIS A 200 12.23 -8.59 11.51
N LEU A 201 12.11 -8.69 10.19
CA LEU A 201 10.99 -8.08 9.45
C LEU A 201 9.63 -8.59 9.89
N GLY A 202 9.47 -9.91 9.97
CA GLY A 202 8.20 -10.52 10.38
C GLY A 202 7.78 -10.03 11.77
N ARG A 203 8.72 -9.99 12.71
CA ARG A 203 8.48 -9.48 14.06
C ARG A 203 8.13 -7.99 14.07
N ASN A 204 8.86 -7.20 13.31
CA ASN A 204 8.60 -5.76 13.22
C ASN A 204 7.26 -5.46 12.56
N LEU A 205 6.92 -6.14 11.48
CA LEU A 205 5.61 -6.00 10.83
C LEU A 205 4.49 -6.45 11.77
N TYR A 206 4.67 -7.55 12.48
CA TYR A 206 3.71 -8.01 13.47
C TYR A 206 3.48 -6.95 14.55
N ASN A 207 4.54 -6.41 15.13
CA ASN A 207 4.45 -5.47 16.25
C ASN A 207 3.90 -4.10 15.86
N TYR A 208 4.16 -3.63 14.63
CA TYR A 208 3.87 -2.24 14.24
C TYR A 208 2.78 -2.11 13.17
N VAL A 209 2.55 -3.13 12.36
CA VAL A 209 1.58 -3.07 11.26
C VAL A 209 0.31 -3.87 11.58
N LEU A 210 0.45 -5.14 11.98
CA LEU A 210 -0.70 -6.03 12.19
C LEU A 210 -1.66 -5.61 13.31
N PRO A 211 -1.21 -5.13 14.50
CA PRO A 211 -2.14 -4.77 15.58
C PRO A 211 -3.14 -3.71 15.18
N LYS A 212 -2.81 -2.89 14.18
CA LYS A 212 -3.69 -1.81 13.72
C LYS A 212 -4.75 -2.26 12.74
N GLN A 213 -4.52 -3.34 12.04
CA GLN A 213 -5.57 -3.96 11.23
C GLN A 213 -6.72 -4.47 12.11
N SER A 214 -6.41 -4.99 13.29
CA SER A 214 -7.44 -5.41 14.25
C SER A 214 -8.22 -4.24 14.87
N ALA A 215 -7.59 -3.06 14.98
CA ALA A 215 -8.27 -1.86 15.47
C ALA A 215 -9.23 -1.23 14.43
N ILE A 216 -8.95 -1.41 13.14
CA ILE A 216 -9.88 -1.00 12.06
C ILE A 216 -11.11 -1.92 12.00
N ARG A 217 -11.05 -3.09 12.62
CA ARG A 217 -12.13 -4.06 12.68
C ARG A 217 -12.43 -4.42 14.13
N PRO A 218 -13.09 -3.52 14.88
CA PRO A 218 -13.71 -3.95 16.11
C PRO A 218 -14.79 -4.98 15.71
N ASP A 219 -14.78 -6.12 16.33
CA ASP A 219 -15.81 -7.14 16.24
C ASP A 219 -15.83 -7.99 14.95
N ARG A 220 -14.81 -8.83 14.83
CA ARG A 220 -14.99 -10.14 14.19
C ARG A 220 -14.44 -11.25 15.06
#